data_623cea2f6b8bc53d01b9a3ef54ea2cdd
#
_entry.id   623cea2f6b8bc53d01b9a3ef54ea2cdd
#
_cell.length_a   1.000
_cell.length_b   1.000
_cell.length_c   1.000
_cell.angle_alpha   90.00
_cell.angle_beta   90.00
_cell.angle_gamma   90.00
#
_symmetry.space_group_name_H-M   'P 1'
#
loop_
_entity.id
_entity.type
_entity.pdbx_description
1 polymer ?
#
loop_
_entity_poly.entity_id
_entity_poly.type
_entity_poly.pdbx_seq_one_letter_code
_entity_poly.pdbx_strand_id
1 'polypeptide(L)'
;MSYDKNNVFAKILRGEIPCKKIYEDDFVLSFHDINPQKKVHALVIPKGKYINLDDFNKNASKDEIAGLINGISIVAEKLGISSEKGNGYRTLANINEDGGQEVPHLHFHLFGGEKVGKMVSWLQKLIEII
;
A
#
# COMPACT_ATOMS: atom_id res chain seq x y z
N MET A 1 17.18 -12.56 0.52
CA MET A 1 17.58 -11.19 0.90
C MET A 1 17.20 -10.92 2.34
N SER A 2 18.09 -10.29 3.09
CA SER A 2 17.79 -9.91 4.47
C SER A 2 17.08 -8.55 4.50
N TYR A 3 16.22 -8.39 5.50
CA TYR A 3 15.47 -7.15 5.69
C TYR A 3 16.42 -6.03 6.16
N ASP A 4 16.37 -4.90 5.49
CA ASP A 4 17.12 -3.72 5.86
C ASP A 4 16.34 -2.91 6.91
N LYS A 5 16.75 -3.02 8.18
CA LYS A 5 16.11 -2.31 9.30
C LYS A 5 16.38 -0.80 9.31
N ASN A 6 17.16 -0.30 8.38
CA ASN A 6 17.39 1.14 8.22
C ASN A 6 16.50 1.76 7.13
N ASN A 7 15.56 1.00 6.55
CA ASN A 7 14.61 1.58 5.61
C ASN A 7 13.68 2.57 6.32
N VAL A 8 13.15 3.51 5.55
CA VAL A 8 12.37 4.63 6.10
C VAL A 8 11.10 4.16 6.81
N PHE A 9 10.45 3.10 6.33
CA PHE A 9 9.22 2.61 6.97
C PHE A 9 9.51 1.90 8.30
N ALA A 10 10.63 1.18 8.38
CA ALA A 10 11.07 0.62 9.65
C ALA A 10 11.33 1.72 10.68
N LYS A 11 11.93 2.82 10.26
CA LYS A 11 12.17 3.97 11.13
C LYS A 11 10.86 4.64 11.57
N ILE A 12 9.88 4.74 10.68
CA ILE A 12 8.56 5.25 11.04
C ILE A 12 7.90 4.34 12.07
N LEU A 13 7.97 3.02 11.88
CA LEU A 13 7.38 2.06 12.81
C LEU A 13 8.02 2.15 14.21
N ARG A 14 9.31 2.47 14.29
CA ARG A 14 10.01 2.66 15.57
C ARG A 14 9.81 4.05 16.17
N GLY A 15 9.12 4.94 15.48
CA GLY A 15 8.90 6.30 15.95
C GLY A 15 10.09 7.24 15.73
N GLU A 16 11.10 6.83 14.97
CA GLU A 16 12.29 7.66 14.70
C GLU A 16 12.03 8.73 13.66
N ILE A 17 11.08 8.50 12.76
CA ILE A 17 10.65 9.45 11.74
C ILE A 17 9.15 9.65 11.89
N PRO A 18 8.66 10.91 11.94
CA PRO A 18 7.24 11.17 12.06
C PRO A 18 6.49 10.86 10.77
N CYS A 19 5.20 10.56 10.88
CA CYS A 19 4.30 10.39 9.75
C CYS A 19 2.94 11.00 10.07
N LYS A 20 2.16 11.29 9.04
CA LYS A 20 0.77 11.72 9.20
C LYS A 20 -0.12 10.48 9.26
N LYS A 21 -0.27 9.95 10.46
CA LYS A 21 -0.98 8.69 10.69
C LYS A 21 -2.46 8.80 10.36
N ILE A 22 -2.98 7.78 9.67
CA ILE A 22 -4.41 7.63 9.37
C ILE A 22 -5.02 6.58 10.29
N TYR A 23 -4.35 5.45 10.46
CA TYR A 23 -4.87 4.30 11.19
C TYR A 23 -3.74 3.41 11.67
N GLU A 24 -3.97 2.74 12.78
CA GLU A 24 -3.01 1.78 13.32
C GLU A 24 -3.76 0.72 14.13
N ASP A 25 -3.35 -0.54 13.98
CA ASP A 25 -3.80 -1.63 14.83
C ASP A 25 -2.62 -2.57 15.10
N ASP A 26 -2.88 -3.78 15.58
CA ASP A 26 -1.82 -4.73 15.89
C ASP A 26 -1.04 -5.20 14.65
N PHE A 27 -1.62 -5.08 13.47
CA PHE A 27 -1.06 -5.65 12.23
C PHE A 27 -0.52 -4.62 11.27
N VAL A 28 -1.11 -3.43 11.21
CA VAL A 28 -0.76 -2.43 10.21
C VAL A 28 -0.60 -1.04 10.80
N LEU A 29 0.16 -0.22 10.07
CA LEU A 29 0.22 1.22 10.24
C LEU A 29 -0.12 1.85 8.89
N SER A 30 -0.94 2.89 8.89
CA SER A 30 -1.28 3.63 7.69
C SER A 30 -1.04 5.12 7.89
N PHE A 31 -0.51 5.76 6.87
CA PHE A 31 -0.20 7.18 6.89
C PHE A 31 -0.29 7.77 5.47
N HIS A 32 -0.41 9.10 5.40
CA HIS A 32 -0.41 9.80 4.12
C HIS A 32 0.97 9.75 3.49
N ASP A 33 1.01 9.53 2.17
CA ASP A 33 2.28 9.62 1.43
C ASP A 33 2.77 11.07 1.48
N ILE A 34 4.05 11.25 1.76
CA ILE A 34 4.66 12.59 1.87
C ILE A 34 4.70 13.29 0.51
N ASN A 35 4.60 12.53 -0.57
CA ASN A 35 4.72 13.03 -1.94
C ASN A 35 3.50 12.55 -2.75
N PRO A 36 2.28 13.04 -2.42
CA PRO A 36 1.06 12.48 -2.97
C PRO A 36 0.95 12.65 -4.48
N GLN A 37 0.56 11.57 -5.15
CA GLN A 37 0.39 11.54 -6.61
C GLN A 37 -1.06 11.76 -7.03
N LYS A 38 -1.99 11.70 -6.09
CA LYS A 38 -3.43 11.94 -6.28
C LYS A 38 -3.95 12.69 -5.08
N LYS A 39 -5.20 13.19 -5.14
CA LYS A 39 -5.82 13.92 -4.02
C LYS A 39 -5.77 13.12 -2.72
N VAL A 40 -6.04 11.83 -2.81
CA VAL A 40 -5.83 10.90 -1.69
C VAL A 40 -4.75 9.93 -2.12
N HIS A 41 -3.67 9.89 -1.36
CA HIS A 41 -2.57 8.94 -1.57
C HIS A 41 -2.08 8.50 -0.20
N ALA A 42 -2.53 7.32 0.20
CA ALA A 42 -2.18 6.74 1.49
C ALA A 42 -1.33 5.49 1.30
N LEU A 43 -0.61 5.14 2.35
CA LEU A 43 0.17 3.90 2.41
C LEU A 43 -0.37 3.07 3.57
N VAL A 44 -0.42 1.75 3.35
CA VAL A 44 -0.71 0.78 4.40
C VAL A 44 0.44 -0.21 4.44
N ILE A 45 1.08 -0.32 5.60
CA ILE A 45 2.23 -1.21 5.77
C ILE A 45 1.97 -2.21 6.89
N PRO A 46 2.43 -3.46 6.76
CA PRO A 46 2.42 -4.38 7.89
C PRO A 46 3.45 -3.95 8.92
N LYS A 47 3.20 -4.25 10.19
CA LYS A 47 4.16 -3.97 11.27
C LYS A 47 5.33 -4.94 11.27
N GLY A 48 5.14 -6.14 10.75
CA GLY A 48 6.21 -7.13 10.61
C GLY A 48 7.24 -6.75 9.56
N LYS A 49 8.41 -7.36 9.64
CA LYS A 49 9.57 -7.06 8.79
C LYS A 49 9.51 -7.86 7.49
N TYR A 50 8.66 -7.44 6.58
CA TYR A 50 8.47 -8.09 5.28
C TYR A 50 8.91 -7.14 4.17
N ILE A 51 9.73 -7.66 3.25
CA ILE A 51 10.34 -6.86 2.19
C ILE A 51 9.32 -6.53 1.10
N ASN A 52 8.52 -7.53 0.70
CA ASN A 52 7.56 -7.38 -0.39
C ASN A 52 6.40 -8.37 -0.21
N LEU A 53 5.48 -8.36 -1.16
CA LEU A 53 4.29 -9.22 -1.10
C LEU A 53 4.64 -10.71 -1.09
N ASP A 54 5.64 -11.13 -1.85
CA ASP A 54 6.03 -12.54 -1.91
C ASP A 54 6.62 -13.01 -0.59
N ASP A 55 7.48 -12.19 0.02
CA ASP A 55 8.03 -12.44 1.34
C ASP A 55 6.92 -12.54 2.39
N PHE A 56 5.99 -11.62 2.34
CA PHE A 56 4.84 -11.57 3.26
C PHE A 56 3.96 -12.82 3.12
N ASN A 57 3.61 -13.19 1.89
CA ASN A 57 2.80 -14.38 1.65
C ASN A 57 3.49 -15.65 2.16
N LYS A 58 4.80 -15.73 2.03
CA LYS A 58 5.59 -16.90 2.40
C LYS A 58 5.78 -17.02 3.92
N ASN A 59 5.99 -15.91 4.60
CA ASN A 59 6.48 -15.90 5.97
C ASN A 59 5.52 -15.32 7.02
N ALA A 60 4.49 -14.58 6.60
CA ALA A 60 3.53 -14.01 7.54
C ALA A 60 2.53 -15.06 8.03
N SER A 61 1.97 -14.83 9.20
CA SER A 61 0.89 -15.64 9.73
C SER A 61 -0.42 -15.36 9.00
N LYS A 62 -1.39 -16.26 9.13
CA LYS A 62 -2.73 -16.05 8.58
C LYS A 62 -3.38 -14.80 9.15
N ASP A 63 -3.18 -14.53 10.45
CA ASP A 63 -3.72 -13.35 11.10
C ASP A 63 -3.09 -12.06 10.55
N GLU A 64 -1.80 -12.08 10.28
CA GLU A 64 -1.13 -10.94 9.66
C GLU A 64 -1.64 -10.68 8.25
N ILE A 65 -1.87 -11.72 7.47
CA ILE A 65 -2.40 -11.60 6.10
C ILE A 65 -3.82 -11.02 6.15
N ALA A 66 -4.68 -11.56 6.99
CA ALA A 66 -6.03 -11.04 7.18
C ALA A 66 -6.00 -9.60 7.69
N GLY A 67 -5.11 -9.30 8.61
CA GLY A 67 -4.95 -7.96 9.18
C GLY A 67 -4.53 -6.92 8.16
N LEU A 68 -3.67 -7.29 7.21
CA LEU A 68 -3.27 -6.38 6.13
C LEU A 68 -4.47 -6.06 5.21
N ILE A 69 -5.19 -7.05 4.77
CA ILE A 69 -6.36 -6.84 3.89
C ILE A 69 -7.44 -6.03 4.62
N ASN A 70 -7.75 -6.37 5.86
CA ASN A 70 -8.68 -5.60 6.67
C ASN A 70 -8.22 -4.14 6.83
N GLY A 71 -6.93 -3.94 7.08
CA GLY A 71 -6.35 -2.61 7.26
C GLY A 71 -6.52 -1.74 6.02
N ILE A 72 -6.29 -2.30 4.83
CA ILE A 72 -6.49 -1.58 3.57
C ILE A 72 -7.94 -1.10 3.46
N SER A 73 -8.89 -1.99 3.71
CA SER A 73 -10.32 -1.66 3.60
C SER A 73 -10.75 -0.62 4.64
N ILE A 74 -10.29 -0.75 5.88
CA ILE A 74 -10.58 0.21 6.95
C ILE A 74 -10.05 1.60 6.60
N VAL A 75 -8.83 1.68 6.08
CA VAL A 75 -8.22 2.96 5.68
C VAL A 75 -9.00 3.61 4.54
N ALA A 76 -9.40 2.83 3.53
CA ALA A 76 -10.21 3.35 2.43
C ALA A 76 -11.53 3.92 2.94
N GLU A 77 -12.16 3.26 3.90
CA GLU A 77 -13.40 3.74 4.50
C GLU A 77 -13.18 5.03 5.29
N LYS A 78 -12.12 5.08 6.11
CA LYS A 78 -11.78 6.27 6.89
C LYS A 78 -11.51 7.49 6.01
N LEU A 79 -10.91 7.27 4.84
CA LEU A 79 -10.61 8.35 3.90
C LEU A 79 -11.78 8.71 3.00
N GLY A 80 -12.90 8.01 3.13
CA GLY A 80 -14.10 8.29 2.34
C GLY A 80 -13.98 7.90 0.86
N ILE A 81 -13.09 6.97 0.53
CA ILE A 81 -12.85 6.56 -0.87
C ILE A 81 -13.31 5.12 -1.14
N SER A 82 -13.86 4.42 -0.15
CA SER A 82 -14.31 3.04 -0.31
C SER A 82 -15.44 2.94 -1.33
N SER A 83 -15.74 1.71 -1.76
CA SER A 83 -16.83 1.46 -2.71
C SER A 83 -18.19 1.89 -2.17
N GLU A 84 -18.40 1.87 -0.86
CA GLU A 84 -19.66 2.26 -0.23
C GLU A 84 -19.72 3.73 0.14
N LYS A 85 -18.63 4.28 0.68
CA LYS A 85 -18.59 5.66 1.18
C LYS A 85 -18.03 6.67 0.21
N GLY A 86 -17.52 6.21 -0.93
CA GLY A 86 -16.96 7.07 -1.94
C GLY A 86 -17.15 6.46 -3.33
N ASN A 87 -16.24 6.79 -4.23
CA ASN A 87 -16.32 6.35 -5.62
C ASN A 87 -15.30 5.25 -5.96
N GLY A 88 -14.69 4.66 -4.94
CA GLY A 88 -13.69 3.62 -5.14
C GLY A 88 -12.28 4.17 -5.20
N TYR A 89 -11.33 3.27 -5.25
CA TYR A 89 -9.90 3.60 -5.20
C TYR A 89 -9.09 2.52 -5.90
N ARG A 90 -7.86 2.86 -6.20
CA ARG A 90 -6.88 1.87 -6.69
C ARG A 90 -5.93 1.56 -5.55
N THR A 91 -5.69 0.26 -5.34
CA THR A 91 -4.64 -0.17 -4.42
C THR A 91 -3.67 -1.06 -5.15
N LEU A 92 -2.39 -0.90 -4.85
CA LEU A 92 -1.34 -1.69 -5.48
C LEU A 92 -0.11 -1.74 -4.59
N ALA A 93 0.70 -2.77 -4.80
CA ALA A 93 2.03 -2.88 -4.23
C ALA A 93 3.03 -3.11 -5.36
N ASN A 94 4.21 -2.54 -5.23
CA ASN A 94 5.31 -2.74 -6.17
C ASN A 94 6.26 -3.80 -5.61
N ILE A 95 6.71 -4.72 -6.45
CA ILE A 95 7.60 -5.81 -6.03
C ILE A 95 8.87 -5.75 -6.86
N ASN A 96 10.00 -5.62 -6.19
CA ASN A 96 11.34 -5.63 -6.75
C ASN A 96 11.56 -4.59 -7.87
N GLU A 97 12.61 -4.77 -8.65
CA GLU A 97 13.08 -3.78 -9.63
C GLU A 97 12.07 -3.54 -10.75
N ASP A 98 11.57 -4.60 -11.38
CA ASP A 98 10.63 -4.45 -12.49
C ASP A 98 9.29 -3.86 -12.04
N GLY A 99 8.91 -4.07 -10.79
CA GLY A 99 7.70 -3.48 -10.21
C GLY A 99 7.92 -2.06 -9.71
N GLY A 100 9.16 -1.58 -9.67
CA GLY A 100 9.47 -0.23 -9.22
C GLY A 100 9.43 -0.03 -7.71
N GLN A 101 9.72 -1.06 -6.94
CA GLN A 101 9.73 -0.95 -5.48
C GLN A 101 10.91 -0.09 -5.00
N GLU A 102 10.61 1.02 -4.35
CA GLU A 102 11.63 1.96 -3.87
C GLU A 102 12.05 1.69 -2.43
N VAL A 103 11.09 1.40 -1.54
CA VAL A 103 11.37 1.12 -0.13
C VAL A 103 11.25 -0.38 0.12
N PRO A 104 12.29 -1.04 0.68
CA PRO A 104 12.29 -2.48 0.90
C PRO A 104 11.54 -2.90 2.17
N HIS A 105 10.33 -2.42 2.30
CA HIS A 105 9.35 -2.83 3.29
C HIS A 105 7.99 -2.84 2.58
N LEU A 106 7.29 -3.96 2.63
CA LEU A 106 5.99 -4.10 1.94
C LEU A 106 5.08 -2.92 2.25
N HIS A 107 4.51 -2.34 1.21
CA HIS A 107 3.52 -1.28 1.37
C HIS A 107 2.53 -1.30 0.22
N PHE A 108 1.27 -1.09 0.55
CA PHE A 108 0.22 -0.90 -0.43
C PHE A 108 -0.09 0.58 -0.53
N HIS A 109 -0.13 1.07 -1.77
CA HIS A 109 -0.62 2.41 -2.06
C HIS A 109 -2.13 2.38 -2.18
N LEU A 110 -2.80 3.43 -1.71
CA LEU A 110 -4.21 3.68 -1.96
C LEU A 110 -4.32 5.03 -2.65
N PHE A 111 -4.87 5.04 -3.85
CA PHE A 111 -5.09 6.26 -4.63
C PHE A 111 -6.58 6.48 -4.83
N GLY A 112 -7.05 7.67 -4.52
CA GLY A 112 -8.46 7.99 -4.67
C GLY A 112 -8.75 9.49 -4.60
N GLY A 113 -10.01 9.83 -4.33
CA GLY A 113 -10.45 11.22 -4.27
C GLY A 113 -10.63 11.87 -5.62
N GLU A 114 -10.25 11.18 -6.67
CA GLU A 114 -10.37 11.61 -8.08
C GLU A 114 -10.16 10.39 -8.96
N LYS A 115 -10.45 10.51 -10.24
CA LYS A 115 -10.14 9.42 -11.19
C LYS A 115 -8.62 9.26 -11.30
N VAL A 116 -8.15 8.04 -11.09
CA VAL A 116 -6.70 7.76 -11.11
C VAL A 116 -6.18 7.48 -12.52
N GLY A 117 -7.06 7.33 -13.49
CA GLY A 117 -6.67 7.09 -14.88
C GLY A 117 -6.39 5.61 -15.15
N LYS A 118 -5.94 5.34 -16.36
CA LYS A 118 -5.62 3.97 -16.78
C LYS A 118 -4.15 3.69 -16.54
N MET A 119 -3.84 2.47 -16.12
CA MET A 119 -2.46 2.02 -15.98
C MET A 119 -1.90 1.55 -17.32
N VAL A 120 -2.79 1.05 -18.19
CA VAL A 120 -2.44 0.59 -19.54
C VAL A 120 -3.47 1.13 -20.52
N SER A 121 -3.10 1.21 -21.81
CA SER A 121 -4.04 1.60 -22.86
C SER A 121 -4.97 0.43 -23.20
N TRP A 122 -6.24 0.54 -22.79
CA TRP A 122 -7.24 -0.48 -23.11
C TRP A 122 -7.45 -0.64 -24.62
N LEU A 123 -7.41 0.48 -25.36
CA LEU A 123 -7.55 0.42 -26.81
C LEU A 123 -6.43 -0.37 -27.45
N GLN A 124 -5.20 -0.14 -27.02
CA GLN A 124 -4.04 -0.90 -27.50
C GLN A 124 -4.18 -2.39 -27.19
N LYS A 125 -4.64 -2.74 -26.01
CA LYS A 125 -4.88 -4.13 -25.62
C LYS A 125 -5.92 -4.80 -26.52
N LEU A 126 -7.01 -4.12 -26.84
CA LEU A 126 -8.04 -4.64 -27.72
C LEU A 126 -7.50 -4.89 -29.14
N ILE A 127 -6.70 -3.97 -29.65
CA ILE A 127 -6.07 -4.10 -30.98
C ILE A 127 -5.14 -5.32 -31.01
N GLU A 128 -4.37 -5.56 -29.97
CA GLU A 128 -3.46 -6.70 -29.89
C GLU A 128 -4.18 -8.04 -29.83
N ILE A 129 -5.38 -8.09 -29.26
CA ILE A 129 -6.18 -9.32 -29.14
C ILE A 129 -6.85 -9.69 -30.45
N ILE A 130 -7.29 -8.71 -31.21
CA ILE A 130 -8.02 -8.94 -32.48
C ILE A 130 -7.10 -8.83 -33.69
#